data_175f0537ee4bca3e46435817f1dc6d6e
#
_entry.id   175f0537ee4bca3e46435817f1dc6d6e
#
_cell.length_a   1.000
_cell.length_b   1.000
_cell.length_c   1.000
_cell.angle_alpha   90.00
_cell.angle_beta   90.00
_cell.angle_gamma   90.00
#
_symmetry.space_group_name_H-M   'P 1'
#
loop_
_entity.id
_entity.type
_entity.pdbx_description
1 polymer ?
#
loop_
_entity_poly.entity_id
_entity_poly.type
_entity_poly.pdbx_seq_one_letter_code
_entity_poly.pdbx_strand_id
1 'polypeptide(L)'
;MVNKQHEFHYGNFAYHLDTRCKWDWWLSDFHFGGDLKTTFAETQAQFDEAIDFFDWDRSRAWYMDIAGSEQDFIYAISKKNCKIFKHFITDRSHPSYIRGKEKYEDLAFKWWQLMV
;
A
#
# COMPACT_ATOMS: atom_id res chain seq x y z
N MET A 1 1.41 -6.43 13.75
CA MET A 1 2.60 -6.45 12.89
C MET A 1 2.72 -7.82 12.23
N VAL A 2 3.01 -7.87 10.95
CA VAL A 2 3.22 -9.10 10.21
C VAL A 2 4.68 -9.17 9.75
N ASN A 3 5.36 -10.28 10.05
CA ASN A 3 6.71 -10.56 9.57
C ASN A 3 6.66 -11.80 8.68
N LYS A 4 7.26 -11.73 7.49
CA LYS A 4 7.17 -12.81 6.53
C LYS A 4 8.32 -12.73 5.52
N GLN A 5 8.90 -13.89 5.16
CA GLN A 5 9.71 -13.98 3.98
C GLN A 5 8.78 -14.02 2.77
N HIS A 6 8.91 -13.04 1.89
CA HIS A 6 8.04 -12.89 0.74
C HIS A 6 8.81 -13.07 -0.56
N GLU A 7 8.20 -13.78 -1.52
CA GLU A 7 8.75 -13.95 -2.85
C GLU A 7 8.35 -12.78 -3.74
N PHE A 8 9.34 -12.12 -4.30
CA PHE A 8 9.15 -11.02 -5.24
C PHE A 8 9.54 -11.46 -6.66
N HIS A 9 8.89 -10.83 -7.64
CA HIS A 9 9.13 -11.10 -9.05
C HIS A 9 9.56 -9.83 -9.77
N TYR A 10 10.57 -9.95 -10.63
CA TYR A 10 10.97 -8.88 -11.52
C TYR A 10 11.24 -9.51 -12.90
N GLY A 11 10.29 -9.33 -13.84
CA GLY A 11 10.30 -10.07 -15.09
C GLY A 11 10.17 -11.58 -14.82
N ASN A 12 11.18 -12.35 -15.27
CA ASN A 12 11.24 -13.80 -15.05
C ASN A 12 12.10 -14.20 -13.83
N PHE A 13 12.58 -13.21 -13.09
CA PHE A 13 13.45 -13.42 -11.94
C PHE A 13 12.63 -13.41 -10.65
N ALA A 14 12.83 -14.45 -9.80
CA ALA A 14 12.19 -14.53 -8.50
C ALA A 14 13.24 -14.49 -7.39
N TYR A 15 12.94 -13.78 -6.30
CA TYR A 15 13.83 -13.68 -5.16
C TYR A 15 13.02 -13.49 -3.87
N HIS A 16 13.65 -13.74 -2.72
CA HIS A 16 12.99 -13.66 -1.43
C HIS A 16 13.61 -12.57 -0.56
N LEU A 17 12.77 -11.82 0.13
CA LEU A 17 13.17 -10.85 1.14
C LEU A 17 12.35 -11.05 2.41
N ASP A 18 12.99 -10.86 3.56
CA ASP A 18 12.26 -10.78 4.81
C ASP A 18 11.51 -9.46 4.86
N THR A 19 10.22 -9.53 5.11
CA THR A 19 9.33 -8.37 5.07
C THR A 19 8.55 -8.21 6.36
N ARG A 20 8.10 -6.98 6.61
CA ARG A 20 7.36 -6.63 7.80
C ARG A 20 6.34 -5.55 7.48
N CYS A 21 5.11 -5.74 7.96
CA CYS A 21 4.01 -4.80 7.78
C CYS A 21 3.37 -4.50 9.13
N LYS A 22 2.92 -3.25 9.27
CA LYS A 22 2.14 -2.83 10.42
C LYS A 22 1.03 -1.91 9.94
N TRP A 23 -0.22 -2.31 10.22
CA TRP A 23 -1.38 -1.48 9.94
C TRP A 23 -1.74 -0.64 11.15
N ASP A 24 -2.34 0.52 10.91
CA ASP A 24 -3.01 1.28 11.97
C ASP A 24 -4.25 0.51 12.43
N TRP A 25 -4.95 -0.13 11.47
CA TRP A 25 -6.05 -1.05 11.73
C TRP A 25 -5.82 -2.37 11.01
N TRP A 26 -6.14 -3.47 11.69
CA TRP A 26 -6.13 -4.78 11.06
C TRP A 26 -7.28 -5.64 11.62
N LEU A 27 -8.17 -6.09 10.72
CA LEU A 27 -9.27 -6.98 11.04
C LEU A 27 -8.96 -8.37 10.48
N SER A 28 -8.30 -9.19 11.27
CA SER A 28 -7.77 -10.49 10.82
C SER A 28 -8.87 -11.44 10.31
N ASP A 29 -10.05 -11.43 10.93
CA ASP A 29 -11.17 -12.29 10.53
C ASP A 29 -11.69 -11.97 9.14
N PHE A 30 -11.48 -10.75 8.65
CA PHE A 30 -11.94 -10.30 7.34
C PHE A 30 -10.80 -10.10 6.35
N HIS A 31 -9.56 -10.36 6.75
CA HIS A 31 -8.37 -10.11 5.93
C HIS A 31 -8.35 -8.69 5.35
N PHE A 32 -8.56 -7.73 6.22
CA PHE A 32 -8.82 -6.36 5.83
C PHE A 32 -8.06 -5.43 6.77
N GLY A 33 -7.32 -4.49 6.18
CA GLY A 33 -6.54 -3.52 6.94
C GLY A 33 -6.73 -2.11 6.42
N GLY A 34 -6.21 -1.15 7.15
CA GLY A 34 -6.31 0.24 6.78
C GLY A 34 -5.25 1.12 7.39
N ASP A 35 -5.19 2.35 6.91
CA ASP A 35 -4.21 3.35 7.30
C ASP A 35 -4.89 4.70 7.52
N LEU A 36 -4.38 5.46 8.48
CA LEU A 36 -4.84 6.81 8.79
C LEU A 36 -3.77 7.81 8.36
N LYS A 37 -4.19 8.84 7.62
CA LYS A 37 -3.30 9.89 7.11
C LYS A 37 -3.82 11.26 7.46
N THR A 38 -2.93 12.24 7.45
CA THR A 38 -3.30 13.64 7.34
C THR A 38 -2.85 14.14 5.97
N THR A 39 -3.59 15.08 5.40
CA THR A 39 -3.33 15.56 4.04
C THR A 39 -3.60 17.05 3.93
N PHE A 40 -2.95 17.72 2.96
CA PHE A 40 -3.26 19.09 2.60
C PHE A 40 -4.32 19.18 1.50
N ALA A 41 -4.82 18.06 0.99
CA ALA A 41 -5.88 18.03 0.02
C ALA A 41 -7.14 18.69 0.55
N GLU A 42 -7.86 19.40 -0.31
CA GLU A 42 -9.12 20.06 0.02
C GLU A 42 -10.33 19.36 -0.60
N THR A 43 -10.09 18.50 -1.58
CA THR A 43 -11.11 17.73 -2.29
C THR A 43 -10.71 16.25 -2.38
N GLN A 44 -11.71 15.40 -2.63
CA GLN A 44 -11.46 13.97 -2.82
C GLN A 44 -10.51 13.73 -4.02
N ALA A 45 -10.68 14.47 -5.12
CA ALA A 45 -9.82 14.33 -6.29
C ALA A 45 -8.35 14.65 -5.96
N GLN A 46 -8.11 15.70 -5.21
CA GLN A 46 -6.76 16.05 -4.77
C GLN A 46 -6.17 14.98 -3.85
N PHE A 47 -7.00 14.40 -2.98
CA PHE A 47 -6.54 13.30 -2.13
C PHE A 47 -6.18 12.07 -2.95
N ASP A 48 -6.99 11.71 -3.94
CA ASP A 48 -6.70 10.56 -4.81
C ASP A 48 -5.40 10.75 -5.59
N GLU A 49 -5.11 11.96 -6.05
CA GLU A 49 -3.82 12.30 -6.68
C GLU A 49 -2.66 12.19 -5.70
N ALA A 50 -2.87 12.60 -4.45
CA ALA A 50 -1.84 12.53 -3.42
C ALA A 50 -1.42 11.10 -3.11
N ILE A 51 -2.33 10.14 -3.22
CA ILE A 51 -2.03 8.73 -3.00
C ILE A 51 -0.94 8.24 -3.97
N ASP A 52 -1.05 8.60 -5.25
CA ASP A 52 -0.03 8.28 -6.23
C ASP A 52 1.26 9.08 -6.00
N PHE A 53 1.13 10.38 -5.79
CA PHE A 53 2.28 11.28 -5.64
C PHE A 53 3.17 10.92 -4.45
N PHE A 54 2.59 10.57 -3.31
CA PHE A 54 3.32 10.21 -2.11
C PHE A 54 3.61 8.71 -2.00
N ASP A 55 3.31 7.92 -3.02
CA ASP A 55 3.52 6.49 -3.04
C ASP A 55 2.77 5.73 -1.93
N TRP A 56 1.64 6.24 -1.48
CA TRP A 56 0.81 5.54 -0.50
C TRP A 56 0.18 4.28 -1.09
N ASP A 57 -0.09 4.28 -2.39
CA ASP A 57 -0.53 3.10 -3.13
C ASP A 57 0.50 1.96 -3.07
N ARG A 58 1.79 2.30 -3.15
CA ARG A 58 2.88 1.34 -3.01
C ARG A 58 2.83 0.64 -1.65
N SER A 59 2.68 1.41 -0.58
CA SER A 59 2.61 0.86 0.77
C SER A 59 1.39 -0.03 0.96
N ARG A 60 0.24 0.35 0.41
CA ARG A 60 -0.99 -0.45 0.54
C ARG A 60 -0.88 -1.75 -0.23
N ALA A 61 -0.39 -1.73 -1.47
CA ALA A 61 -0.19 -2.95 -2.25
C ALA A 61 0.81 -3.91 -1.58
N TRP A 62 1.90 -3.37 -1.07
CA TRP A 62 2.89 -4.12 -0.30
C TRP A 62 2.26 -4.84 0.89
N TYR A 63 1.50 -4.09 1.70
CA TYR A 63 0.86 -4.65 2.88
C TYR A 63 -0.17 -5.72 2.53
N MET A 64 -0.98 -5.49 1.49
CA MET A 64 -1.96 -6.47 1.02
C MET A 64 -1.29 -7.79 0.64
N ASP A 65 -0.20 -7.74 -0.10
CA ASP A 65 0.48 -8.94 -0.59
C ASP A 65 1.24 -9.66 0.52
N ILE A 66 1.85 -8.92 1.45
CA ILE A 66 2.55 -9.53 2.59
C ILE A 66 1.58 -10.27 3.51
N ALA A 67 0.44 -9.68 3.82
CA ALA A 67 -0.55 -10.27 4.72
C ALA A 67 -1.55 -11.18 4.03
N GLY A 68 -1.60 -11.16 2.69
CA GLY A 68 -2.59 -11.93 1.94
C GLY A 68 -4.00 -11.35 2.01
N SER A 69 -4.13 -10.04 2.28
CA SER A 69 -5.45 -9.40 2.32
C SER A 69 -5.96 -9.09 0.92
N GLU A 70 -7.30 -9.13 0.78
CA GLU A 70 -7.96 -8.84 -0.51
C GLU A 70 -8.38 -7.39 -0.64
N GLN A 71 -8.44 -6.67 0.47
CA GLN A 71 -8.93 -5.29 0.52
C GLN A 71 -8.05 -4.45 1.44
N ASP A 72 -8.02 -3.15 1.18
CA ASP A 72 -7.34 -2.19 2.03
C ASP A 72 -8.02 -0.83 1.89
N PHE A 73 -7.74 0.08 2.81
CA PHE A 73 -8.29 1.42 2.72
C PHE A 73 -7.36 2.46 3.35
N ILE A 74 -7.55 3.70 2.95
CA ILE A 74 -6.91 4.87 3.54
C ILE A 74 -8.01 5.85 3.94
N TYR A 75 -8.01 6.26 5.21
CA TYR A 75 -8.77 7.40 5.67
C TYR A 75 -7.82 8.56 5.92
N ALA A 76 -8.24 9.75 5.53
CA ALA A 76 -7.43 10.95 5.73
C ALA A 76 -8.27 12.11 6.24
N ILE A 77 -7.64 12.96 7.03
CA ILE A 77 -8.23 14.21 7.51
C ILE A 77 -7.45 15.36 6.89
N SER A 78 -8.16 16.28 6.24
CA SER A 78 -7.55 17.47 5.67
C SER A 78 -7.09 18.43 6.77
N LYS A 79 -5.84 18.87 6.67
CA LYS A 79 -5.28 19.89 7.56
C LYS A 79 -5.83 21.30 7.25
N LYS A 80 -6.43 21.47 6.08
CA LYS A 80 -6.93 22.79 5.63
C LYS A 80 -8.39 23.02 5.97
N ASN A 81 -9.25 22.01 5.82
CA ASN A 81 -10.70 22.19 5.96
C ASN A 81 -11.38 21.13 6.85
N CYS A 82 -10.59 20.25 7.48
CA CYS A 82 -11.05 19.17 8.37
C CYS A 82 -11.99 18.16 7.70
N LYS A 83 -12.08 18.14 6.39
CA LYS A 83 -12.86 17.12 5.68
C LYS A 83 -12.18 15.76 5.78
N ILE A 84 -13.01 14.72 5.79
CA ILE A 84 -12.54 13.33 5.81
C ILE A 84 -12.61 12.78 4.39
N PHE A 85 -11.51 12.20 3.93
CA PHE A 85 -11.42 11.54 2.63
C PHE A 85 -11.21 10.06 2.83
N LYS A 86 -11.75 9.27 1.90
CA LYS A 86 -11.66 7.81 1.92
C LYS A 86 -11.15 7.30 0.58
N HIS A 87 -10.31 6.28 0.63
CA HIS A 87 -9.85 5.59 -0.56
C HIS A 87 -9.86 4.10 -0.28
N PHE A 88 -10.70 3.35 -0.99
CA PHE A 88 -10.83 1.91 -0.82
C PHE A 88 -10.19 1.19 -2.00
N ILE A 89 -9.34 0.22 -1.67
CA ILE A 89 -8.85 -0.76 -2.63
C ILE A 89 -9.72 -2.01 -2.43
N THR A 90 -10.70 -2.17 -3.30
CA THR A 90 -11.75 -3.18 -3.15
C THR A 90 -11.29 -4.59 -3.51
N ASP A 91 -10.31 -4.70 -4.41
CA ASP A 91 -9.71 -5.96 -4.82
C ASP A 91 -8.40 -5.70 -5.57
N ARG A 92 -7.75 -6.77 -6.03
CA ARG A 92 -6.47 -6.68 -6.74
C ARG A 92 -6.59 -6.23 -8.20
N SER A 93 -7.79 -6.00 -8.70
CA SER A 93 -7.98 -5.35 -10.00
C SER A 93 -8.05 -3.83 -9.92
N HIS A 94 -8.09 -3.27 -8.71
CA HIS A 94 -8.17 -1.83 -8.49
C HIS A 94 -6.90 -1.15 -9.02
N PRO A 95 -7.04 0.00 -9.73
CA PRO A 95 -5.87 0.71 -10.30
C PRO A 95 -4.80 1.06 -9.28
N SER A 96 -5.18 1.44 -8.07
CA SER A 96 -4.23 1.76 -7.00
C SER A 96 -3.40 0.55 -6.58
N TYR A 97 -4.00 -0.64 -6.53
CA TYR A 97 -3.24 -1.85 -6.23
C TYR A 97 -2.26 -2.18 -7.36
N ILE A 98 -2.72 -2.14 -8.61
CA ILE A 98 -1.87 -2.47 -9.77
C ILE A 98 -0.68 -1.52 -9.84
N ARG A 99 -0.94 -0.22 -9.73
CA ARG A 99 0.10 0.80 -9.73
C ARG A 99 1.07 0.64 -8.54
N GLY A 100 0.52 0.41 -7.37
CA GLY A 100 1.31 0.22 -6.15
C GLY A 100 2.19 -1.02 -6.22
N LYS A 101 1.69 -2.11 -6.79
CA LYS A 101 2.44 -3.34 -6.98
C LYS A 101 3.64 -3.12 -7.91
N GLU A 102 3.47 -2.43 -9.02
CA GLU A 102 4.58 -2.09 -9.91
C GLU A 102 5.65 -1.29 -9.18
N LYS A 103 5.23 -0.32 -8.37
CA LYS A 103 6.16 0.51 -7.60
C LYS A 103 6.95 -0.30 -6.56
N TYR A 104 6.29 -1.19 -5.81
CA TYR A 104 7.00 -1.93 -4.78
C TYR A 104 7.89 -3.01 -5.38
N GLU A 105 7.49 -3.64 -6.49
CA GLU A 105 8.32 -4.63 -7.15
C GLU A 105 9.62 -4.01 -7.67
N ASP A 106 9.54 -2.82 -8.27
CA ASP A 106 10.71 -2.08 -8.72
C ASP A 106 11.63 -1.71 -7.57
N LEU A 107 11.05 -1.17 -6.49
CA LEU A 107 11.83 -0.78 -5.31
C LEU A 107 12.47 -1.99 -4.62
N ALA A 108 11.74 -3.08 -4.48
CA ALA A 108 12.25 -4.29 -3.84
C ALA A 108 13.39 -4.91 -4.64
N PHE A 109 13.31 -4.90 -5.97
CA PHE A 109 14.38 -5.39 -6.82
C PHE A 109 15.64 -4.55 -6.67
N LYS A 110 15.52 -3.23 -6.65
CA LYS A 110 16.65 -2.33 -6.43
C LYS A 110 17.31 -2.57 -5.07
N TRP A 111 16.49 -2.75 -4.04
CA TRP A 111 16.98 -3.06 -2.69
C TRP A 111 17.73 -4.39 -2.69
N TRP A 112 17.16 -5.42 -3.29
CA TRP A 112 17.78 -6.74 -3.36
C TRP A 112 19.15 -6.68 -4.06
N GLN A 113 19.26 -5.92 -5.15
CA GLN A 113 20.53 -5.75 -5.86
C GLN A 113 21.62 -5.12 -4.98
N LEU A 114 21.25 -4.23 -4.06
CA LEU A 114 22.18 -3.58 -3.14
C LEU A 114 22.65 -4.51 -2.03
N MET A 115 21.87 -5.53 -1.70
CA MET A 115 22.15 -6.47 -0.61
C MET A 115 22.94 -7.70 -1.05
N VAL A 116 23.10 -7.92 -2.32
CA VAL A 116 23.75 -9.13 -2.88
C VAL A 116 25.22 -8.88 -3.27
#